data_c4ccd1fd7d7423c0c98151bd32e6ce04
#
_entry.id   c4ccd1fd7d7423c0c98151bd32e6ce04
#
_cell.length_a   1.000
_cell.length_b   1.000
_cell.length_c   1.000
_cell.angle_alpha   90.00
_cell.angle_beta   90.00
_cell.angle_gamma   90.00
#
_symmetry.space_group_name_H-M   'P 1'
#
loop_
_entity.id
_entity.type
_entity.pdbx_description
1 polymer ?
#
loop_
_entity_poly.entity_id
_entity_poly.type
_entity_poly.pdbx_seq_one_letter_code
_entity_poly.pdbx_strand_id
1 'polypeptide(L)'
;MKIIPGKKMVFLVTFLVLICAIVPFEFWKSINGLFESSTIYHLVFRHRGVSRAGHNFFFKSDPKYQDSSGEYLYRRLVNDIIYTHRKARSNSNLPPLMRRRIIPSKSERVEAIHSLQAASVHQTSGQFLKAKKLLEHAFRLDPDNIDVLIALGEAIEGSYYHEKHVTRVALPPTKSIIPIYGHAGHDDAEALILAAEHLYTKALIVDPSVSKACFHRERLMPIVEEIDQRLLNAIDFKVRQFYHIPEGDPGLRRAKVEHYFKHVYHSNAIEGNTLTLAQTRSILETRLAVGGKSLLEQNEVLGMDLALKYINNTLLHGEMSAITLDNILELHRRLLSFVDLREAGRLRRSQVFIADHQPPAPSSVHDLMSELVSWLNSDEIIDMHPIELAALTHWKLVFIHPFYDGNGRTARLLMNLILMRSGLPPAIIKIEDRVVYYELLKTANDGDVRPFIRFIDVSW
;
A
#
# COMPACT_ATOMS: atom_id res chain seq x y z
N MET A 1 -40.52 -40.94 -2.50
CA MET A 1 -40.07 -39.92 -3.45
C MET A 1 -38.71 -39.39 -3.00
N LYS A 2 -37.62 -39.84 -3.64
CA LYS A 2 -36.24 -39.47 -3.28
C LYS A 2 -35.92 -38.10 -3.89
N ILE A 3 -35.74 -37.10 -3.04
CA ILE A 3 -35.38 -35.74 -3.48
C ILE A 3 -33.87 -35.67 -3.71
N ILE A 4 -33.47 -35.37 -4.92
CA ILE A 4 -32.10 -35.27 -5.38
C ILE A 4 -31.40 -34.08 -4.68
N PRO A 5 -30.20 -34.23 -4.07
CA PRO A 5 -29.56 -33.19 -3.25
C PRO A 5 -29.27 -31.86 -3.99
N GLY A 6 -29.07 -31.89 -5.30
CA GLY A 6 -28.76 -30.71 -6.11
C GLY A 6 -29.89 -29.67 -6.23
N LYS A 7 -31.14 -30.09 -6.16
CA LYS A 7 -32.30 -29.17 -6.27
C LYS A 7 -32.55 -28.33 -5.02
N LYS A 8 -32.14 -28.80 -3.84
CA LYS A 8 -32.22 -28.02 -2.60
C LYS A 8 -31.24 -26.84 -2.59
N MET A 9 -30.06 -27.00 -3.15
CA MET A 9 -29.04 -25.97 -3.20
C MET A 9 -29.40 -24.84 -4.18
N VAL A 10 -29.97 -25.17 -5.35
CA VAL A 10 -30.44 -24.18 -6.32
C VAL A 10 -31.60 -23.37 -5.77
N PHE A 11 -32.52 -24.01 -5.01
CA PHE A 11 -33.64 -23.30 -4.38
C PHE A 11 -33.20 -22.36 -3.26
N LEU A 12 -32.17 -22.73 -2.47
CA LEU A 12 -31.61 -21.90 -1.40
C LEU A 12 -30.89 -20.67 -1.96
N VAL A 13 -30.13 -20.83 -3.05
CA VAL A 13 -29.43 -19.74 -3.72
C VAL A 13 -30.42 -18.78 -4.39
N THR A 14 -31.47 -19.30 -5.05
CA THR A 14 -32.49 -18.46 -5.70
C THR A 14 -33.35 -17.71 -4.66
N PHE A 15 -33.63 -18.33 -3.51
CA PHE A 15 -34.37 -17.71 -2.43
C PHE A 15 -33.56 -16.60 -1.72
N LEU A 16 -32.26 -16.79 -1.53
CA LEU A 16 -31.34 -15.78 -1.03
C LEU A 16 -31.21 -14.57 -1.98
N VAL A 17 -31.13 -14.81 -3.28
CA VAL A 17 -31.06 -13.75 -4.29
C VAL A 17 -32.36 -12.92 -4.34
N LEU A 18 -33.53 -13.54 -4.14
CA LEU A 18 -34.82 -12.83 -4.13
C LEU A 18 -35.02 -11.99 -2.87
N ILE A 19 -34.51 -12.41 -1.72
CA ILE A 19 -34.59 -11.63 -0.47
C ILE A 19 -33.67 -10.41 -0.52
N CYS A 20 -32.50 -10.51 -1.17
CA CYS A 20 -31.55 -9.41 -1.33
C CYS A 20 -32.07 -8.23 -2.19
N ALA A 21 -33.11 -8.44 -2.99
CA ALA A 21 -33.65 -7.42 -3.91
C ALA A 21 -34.63 -6.42 -3.25
N ILE A 22 -35.11 -6.66 -2.02
CA ILE A 22 -36.29 -5.96 -1.50
C ILE A 22 -36.00 -4.95 -0.39
N VAL A 23 -34.86 -5.00 0.36
CA VAL A 23 -34.62 -4.03 1.47
C VAL A 23 -33.14 -3.63 1.57
N PRO A 24 -32.77 -2.35 1.34
CA PRO A 24 -31.36 -1.90 1.36
C PRO A 24 -30.65 -2.07 2.72
N PHE A 25 -31.36 -2.05 3.82
CA PHE A 25 -30.78 -2.19 5.17
C PHE A 25 -30.61 -3.65 5.60
N GLU A 26 -31.50 -4.54 5.19
CA GLU A 26 -31.37 -5.99 5.39
C GLU A 26 -30.26 -6.60 4.54
N PHE A 27 -29.87 -5.92 3.47
CA PHE A 27 -28.79 -6.32 2.58
C PHE A 27 -27.41 -6.33 3.26
N TRP A 28 -27.14 -5.39 4.16
CA TRP A 28 -25.91 -5.40 4.98
C TRP A 28 -25.85 -6.58 5.95
N LYS A 29 -26.97 -7.01 6.46
CA LYS A 29 -27.06 -8.26 7.23
C LYS A 29 -26.74 -9.46 6.35
N SER A 30 -27.12 -9.43 5.08
CA SER A 30 -26.89 -10.50 4.11
C SER A 30 -25.44 -10.55 3.61
N ILE A 31 -24.78 -9.39 3.39
CA ILE A 31 -23.34 -9.31 3.07
C ILE A 31 -22.51 -9.82 4.26
N ASN A 32 -22.88 -9.51 5.47
CA ASN A 32 -22.27 -10.11 6.64
C ASN A 32 -22.37 -11.65 6.59
N GLY A 33 -23.50 -12.21 6.09
CA GLY A 33 -23.68 -13.64 5.89
C GLY A 33 -22.80 -14.26 4.80
N LEU A 34 -22.38 -13.50 3.81
CA LEU A 34 -21.54 -13.99 2.68
C LEU A 34 -20.03 -13.97 3.00
N PHE A 35 -19.58 -13.05 3.83
CA PHE A 35 -18.25 -13.17 4.47
C PHE A 35 -18.20 -14.32 5.49
N GLU A 36 -19.34 -14.85 5.84
CA GLU A 36 -19.59 -15.80 6.90
C GLU A 36 -19.56 -17.28 6.48
N SER A 37 -19.39 -17.65 5.23
CA SER A 37 -19.46 -19.06 4.82
C SER A 37 -18.08 -19.59 4.40
N SER A 38 -17.48 -20.45 5.24
CA SER A 38 -16.27 -21.20 4.91
C SER A 38 -16.40 -22.00 3.59
N THR A 39 -17.64 -22.30 3.19
CA THR A 39 -18.00 -22.97 1.94
C THR A 39 -17.76 -22.07 0.72
N ILE A 40 -17.95 -20.76 0.85
CA ILE A 40 -17.66 -19.79 -0.25
C ILE A 40 -16.16 -19.60 -0.38
N TYR A 41 -15.40 -19.60 0.73
CA TYR A 41 -13.95 -19.61 0.70
C TYR A 41 -13.41 -20.78 -0.12
N HIS A 42 -13.91 -21.98 0.11
CA HIS A 42 -13.56 -23.18 -0.66
C HIS A 42 -14.00 -23.11 -2.13
N LEU A 43 -15.12 -22.46 -2.45
CA LEU A 43 -15.59 -22.29 -3.83
C LEU A 43 -14.75 -21.24 -4.58
N VAL A 44 -14.42 -20.14 -3.93
CA VAL A 44 -13.62 -19.05 -4.51
C VAL A 44 -12.21 -19.53 -4.88
N PHE A 45 -11.56 -20.30 -4.02
CA PHE A 45 -10.22 -20.85 -4.31
C PHE A 45 -10.25 -22.06 -5.27
N ARG A 46 -11.36 -22.82 -5.32
CA ARG A 46 -11.47 -24.00 -6.18
C ARG A 46 -11.64 -23.66 -7.68
N HIS A 47 -12.20 -22.51 -8.00
CA HIS A 47 -12.47 -22.11 -9.40
C HIS A 47 -11.34 -21.33 -10.07
N ARG A 48 -10.34 -20.84 -9.33
CA ARG A 48 -9.22 -20.12 -9.93
C ARG A 48 -8.18 -20.99 -10.64
N GLY A 49 -8.36 -22.31 -10.70
CA GLY A 49 -7.31 -23.17 -11.24
C GLY A 49 -5.99 -23.01 -10.47
N VAL A 50 -6.05 -22.43 -9.26
CA VAL A 50 -4.92 -22.43 -8.35
C VAL A 50 -4.63 -23.90 -8.09
N SER A 51 -3.61 -24.38 -8.78
CA SER A 51 -3.12 -25.74 -8.69
C SER A 51 -2.95 -26.10 -7.20
N ARG A 52 -2.88 -27.38 -6.90
CA ARG A 52 -2.64 -27.92 -5.55
C ARG A 52 -1.57 -27.19 -4.70
N ALA A 53 -0.76 -26.31 -5.30
CA ALA A 53 0.18 -25.43 -4.62
C ALA A 53 -0.49 -24.41 -3.68
N GLY A 54 -1.62 -23.77 -4.07
CA GLY A 54 -2.37 -22.86 -3.20
C GLY A 54 -3.01 -23.52 -1.98
N HIS A 55 -3.33 -24.81 -2.09
CA HIS A 55 -3.81 -25.60 -0.94
C HIS A 55 -2.70 -25.98 0.05
N ASN A 56 -1.46 -26.07 -0.40
CA ASN A 56 -0.30 -26.35 0.47
C ASN A 56 0.15 -25.12 1.28
N PHE A 57 -0.17 -23.91 0.85
CA PHE A 57 0.15 -22.69 1.57
C PHE A 57 -0.57 -22.57 2.93
N PHE A 58 -1.73 -23.21 3.07
CA PHE A 58 -2.51 -23.17 4.31
C PHE A 58 -2.35 -24.40 5.23
N PHE A 59 -1.75 -25.51 4.77
CA PHE A 59 -1.81 -26.78 5.53
C PHE A 59 -0.53 -27.60 5.67
N LYS A 60 0.59 -27.19 5.10
CA LYS A 60 1.87 -27.91 5.35
C LYS A 60 3.04 -26.92 5.38
N SER A 61 3.57 -26.71 6.57
CA SER A 61 4.96 -26.39 6.79
C SER A 61 5.81 -27.61 6.38
N ASP A 62 6.09 -27.77 5.10
CA ASP A 62 7.05 -28.77 4.64
C ASP A 62 8.44 -28.10 4.59
N PRO A 63 9.42 -28.57 5.40
CA PRO A 63 10.73 -27.91 5.53
C PRO A 63 11.56 -27.85 4.23
N LYS A 64 11.10 -28.49 3.17
CA LYS A 64 11.82 -28.58 1.89
C LYS A 64 11.57 -27.41 0.92
N TYR A 65 10.67 -26.48 1.24
CA TYR A 65 10.38 -25.31 0.39
C TYR A 65 10.90 -23.98 0.97
N GLN A 66 11.80 -24.05 1.96
CA GLN A 66 12.39 -22.86 2.59
C GLN A 66 13.48 -22.16 1.77
N ASP A 67 13.82 -22.67 0.57
CA ASP A 67 15.11 -22.29 -0.02
C ASP A 67 15.04 -21.82 -1.46
N SER A 68 14.29 -20.86 -1.85
CA SER A 68 14.57 -20.09 -3.09
C SER A 68 13.45 -19.18 -3.59
N SER A 69 12.18 -19.37 -3.19
CA SER A 69 11.06 -18.62 -3.79
C SER A 69 10.99 -17.17 -3.30
N GLY A 70 11.24 -16.89 -2.01
CA GLY A 70 11.20 -15.54 -1.44
C GLY A 70 12.33 -14.66 -1.96
N GLU A 71 13.56 -15.18 -2.03
CA GLU A 71 14.72 -14.45 -2.53
C GLU A 71 14.59 -14.13 -4.03
N TYR A 72 14.07 -15.07 -4.81
CA TYR A 72 13.85 -14.89 -6.24
C TYR A 72 12.75 -13.84 -6.52
N LEU A 73 11.65 -13.88 -5.78
CA LEU A 73 10.54 -12.93 -5.88
C LEU A 73 10.95 -11.51 -5.47
N TYR A 74 11.67 -11.40 -4.37
CA TYR A 74 12.13 -10.09 -3.89
C TYR A 74 13.19 -9.47 -4.82
N ARG A 75 14.16 -10.26 -5.30
CA ARG A 75 15.12 -9.84 -6.33
C ARG A 75 14.41 -9.43 -7.63
N ARG A 76 13.34 -10.14 -8.00
CA ARG A 76 12.52 -9.80 -9.16
C ARG A 76 11.76 -8.49 -8.93
N LEU A 77 11.12 -8.29 -7.78
CA LEU A 77 10.40 -7.06 -7.43
C LEU A 77 11.31 -5.84 -7.43
N VAL A 78 12.50 -5.96 -6.87
CA VAL A 78 13.51 -4.88 -6.84
C VAL A 78 14.10 -4.66 -8.22
N ASN A 79 14.40 -5.71 -8.96
CA ASN A 79 14.91 -5.60 -10.33
C ASN A 79 13.82 -5.06 -11.27
N ASP A 80 12.54 -5.39 -11.06
CA ASP A 80 11.43 -4.86 -11.85
C ASP A 80 11.15 -3.39 -11.54
N ILE A 81 11.33 -2.94 -10.31
CA ILE A 81 11.25 -1.51 -9.96
C ILE A 81 12.42 -0.75 -10.60
N ILE A 82 13.64 -1.26 -10.51
CA ILE A 82 14.82 -0.70 -11.18
C ILE A 82 14.70 -0.90 -12.71
N TYR A 83 14.14 -2.02 -13.17
CA TYR A 83 13.98 -2.38 -14.58
C TYR A 83 12.85 -1.61 -15.25
N THR A 84 11.71 -1.39 -14.61
CA THR A 84 10.66 -0.50 -15.12
C THR A 84 11.15 0.93 -15.24
N HIS A 85 11.97 1.41 -14.32
CA HIS A 85 12.68 2.68 -14.48
C HIS A 85 13.73 2.66 -15.62
N ARG A 86 14.47 1.56 -15.82
CA ARG A 86 15.39 1.40 -16.96
C ARG A 86 14.64 1.22 -18.29
N LYS A 87 13.59 0.41 -18.34
CA LYS A 87 12.80 0.16 -19.54
C LYS A 87 11.96 1.37 -19.94
N ALA A 88 11.43 2.12 -18.97
CA ALA A 88 10.84 3.44 -19.21
C ALA A 88 11.87 4.42 -19.76
N ARG A 89 13.16 4.33 -19.37
CA ARG A 89 14.24 5.13 -19.96
C ARG A 89 14.70 4.65 -21.33
N SER A 90 14.58 3.34 -21.65
CA SER A 90 15.13 2.77 -22.90
C SER A 90 14.12 2.66 -24.04
N ASN A 91 12.82 2.55 -23.75
CA ASN A 91 11.76 2.32 -24.75
C ASN A 91 10.79 3.47 -24.91
N SER A 92 10.97 4.58 -24.20
CA SER A 92 9.99 5.65 -24.25
C SER A 92 10.62 6.96 -24.66
N ASN A 93 9.97 7.60 -25.62
CA ASN A 93 9.89 9.04 -25.72
C ASN A 93 9.17 9.66 -24.47
N LEU A 94 9.15 8.97 -23.33
CA LEU A 94 8.72 9.51 -22.07
C LEU A 94 9.81 10.49 -21.62
N PRO A 95 9.45 11.77 -21.41
CA PRO A 95 10.40 12.72 -20.84
C PRO A 95 10.94 12.13 -19.54
N PRO A 96 12.24 12.32 -19.25
CA PRO A 96 12.78 11.91 -17.96
C PRO A 96 11.86 12.44 -16.88
N LEU A 97 11.51 11.61 -15.89
CA LEU A 97 10.75 12.03 -14.72
C LEU A 97 11.38 13.34 -14.23
N MET A 98 10.78 14.47 -14.60
CA MET A 98 11.26 15.77 -14.17
C MET A 98 10.88 15.91 -12.70
N ARG A 99 11.71 15.32 -11.82
CA ARG A 99 11.79 15.80 -10.45
C ARG A 99 12.02 17.30 -10.56
N ARG A 100 11.19 18.10 -9.92
CA ARG A 100 11.66 19.40 -9.42
C ARG A 100 12.66 19.08 -8.31
N ARG A 101 13.89 18.68 -8.70
CA ARG A 101 15.01 18.64 -7.75
C ARG A 101 15.10 20.02 -7.17
N ILE A 102 14.92 20.12 -5.87
CA ILE A 102 15.41 21.31 -5.14
C ILE A 102 16.91 21.24 -5.35
N ILE A 103 17.41 22.04 -6.30
CA ILE A 103 18.84 22.09 -6.57
C ILE A 103 19.44 22.88 -5.42
N PRO A 104 20.24 22.24 -4.54
CA PRO A 104 20.87 22.94 -3.43
C PRO A 104 21.70 24.10 -3.95
N SER A 105 21.68 25.22 -3.26
CA SER A 105 22.56 26.35 -3.54
C SER A 105 24.04 25.94 -3.43
N LYS A 106 24.92 26.74 -4.04
CA LYS A 106 26.37 26.47 -3.96
C LYS A 106 26.87 26.47 -2.50
N SER A 107 26.32 27.32 -1.64
CA SER A 107 26.65 27.36 -0.21
C SER A 107 26.18 26.11 0.53
N GLU A 108 24.97 25.65 0.29
CA GLU A 108 24.42 24.44 0.91
C GLU A 108 25.23 23.20 0.53
N ARG A 109 25.65 23.07 -0.72
CA ARG A 109 26.52 21.96 -1.16
C ARG A 109 27.88 21.99 -0.47
N VAL A 110 28.50 23.16 -0.34
CA VAL A 110 29.80 23.31 0.33
C VAL A 110 29.66 22.97 1.80
N GLU A 111 28.60 23.42 2.47
CA GLU A 111 28.32 23.10 3.89
C GLU A 111 28.04 21.61 4.07
N ALA A 112 27.30 20.98 3.16
CA ALA A 112 27.08 19.53 3.18
C ALA A 112 28.40 18.74 3.07
N ILE A 113 29.33 19.16 2.20
CA ILE A 113 30.66 18.54 2.07
C ILE A 113 31.50 18.73 3.35
N HIS A 114 31.50 19.91 3.96
CA HIS A 114 32.21 20.16 5.22
C HIS A 114 31.64 19.28 6.35
N SER A 115 30.32 19.15 6.42
CA SER A 115 29.66 18.29 7.41
C SER A 115 29.99 16.82 7.18
N LEU A 116 30.08 16.36 5.91
CA LEU A 116 30.52 15.03 5.56
C LEU A 116 31.97 14.76 5.99
N GLN A 117 32.89 15.71 5.74
CA GLN A 117 34.29 15.60 6.15
C GLN A 117 34.43 15.54 7.67
N ALA A 118 33.71 16.39 8.40
CA ALA A 118 33.71 16.35 9.87
C ALA A 118 33.14 15.02 10.40
N ALA A 119 32.10 14.49 9.77
CA ALA A 119 31.50 13.21 10.15
C ALA A 119 32.46 12.04 9.96
N SER A 120 33.27 12.04 8.89
CA SER A 120 34.23 10.96 8.61
C SER A 120 35.25 10.77 9.75
N VAL A 121 35.69 11.86 10.39
CA VAL A 121 36.57 11.82 11.55
C VAL A 121 35.89 11.13 12.74
N HIS A 122 34.60 11.39 12.95
CA HIS A 122 33.83 10.73 14.01
C HIS A 122 33.54 9.25 13.69
N GLN A 123 33.31 8.90 12.44
CA GLN A 123 33.12 7.49 12.02
C GLN A 123 34.38 6.66 12.28
N THR A 124 35.57 7.16 11.89
CA THR A 124 36.84 6.46 12.10
C THR A 124 37.20 6.29 13.58
N SER A 125 36.70 7.18 14.45
CA SER A 125 36.86 7.08 15.92
C SER A 125 35.73 6.28 16.60
N GLY A 126 34.83 5.64 15.85
CA GLY A 126 33.72 4.84 16.39
C GLY A 126 32.58 5.67 17.04
N GLN A 127 32.56 6.99 16.82
CA GLN A 127 31.54 7.90 17.38
C GLN A 127 30.35 8.02 16.42
N PHE A 128 29.70 6.90 16.09
CA PHE A 128 28.65 6.82 15.08
C PHE A 128 27.47 7.77 15.32
N LEU A 129 27.06 7.99 16.58
CA LEU A 129 25.97 8.91 16.91
C LEU A 129 26.29 10.38 16.60
N LYS A 130 27.56 10.80 16.77
CA LYS A 130 27.98 12.15 16.40
C LYS A 130 28.10 12.29 14.88
N ALA A 131 28.70 11.30 14.22
CA ALA A 131 28.77 11.24 12.77
C ALA A 131 27.37 11.29 12.15
N LYS A 132 26.43 10.50 12.65
CA LYS A 132 25.03 10.51 12.23
C LYS A 132 24.42 11.90 12.24
N LYS A 133 24.53 12.65 13.35
CA LYS A 133 23.97 14.01 13.47
C LYS A 133 24.51 14.98 12.40
N LEU A 134 25.83 14.93 12.14
CA LEU A 134 26.46 15.76 11.11
C LEU A 134 26.00 15.36 9.71
N LEU A 135 25.89 14.06 9.44
CA LEU A 135 25.43 13.53 8.15
C LEU A 135 23.94 13.79 7.92
N GLU A 136 23.13 13.78 8.97
CA GLU A 136 21.73 14.18 8.91
C GLU A 136 21.57 15.66 8.55
N HIS A 137 22.48 16.51 9.03
CA HIS A 137 22.53 17.91 8.63
C HIS A 137 22.95 18.04 7.16
N ALA A 138 24.01 17.33 6.74
CA ALA A 138 24.45 17.29 5.34
C ALA A 138 23.34 16.79 4.40
N PHE A 139 22.60 15.75 4.82
CA PHE A 139 21.47 15.20 4.05
C PHE A 139 20.31 16.20 3.88
N ARG A 140 20.02 17.04 4.90
CA ARG A 140 19.01 18.10 4.75
C ARG A 140 19.44 19.18 3.75
N LEU A 141 20.72 19.47 3.64
CA LEU A 141 21.27 20.46 2.72
C LEU A 141 21.37 19.94 1.29
N ASP A 142 21.80 18.69 1.11
CA ASP A 142 21.97 18.05 -0.20
C ASP A 142 21.46 16.59 -0.17
N PRO A 143 20.15 16.36 -0.29
CA PRO A 143 19.53 15.05 -0.08
C PRO A 143 19.79 14.03 -1.19
N ASP A 144 20.35 14.45 -2.33
CA ASP A 144 20.68 13.59 -3.45
C ASP A 144 22.21 13.39 -3.59
N ASN A 145 22.99 13.86 -2.62
CA ASN A 145 24.43 13.66 -2.61
C ASN A 145 24.79 12.21 -2.25
N ILE A 146 25.35 11.49 -3.19
CA ILE A 146 25.66 10.06 -3.08
C ILE A 146 26.60 9.76 -1.90
N ASP A 147 27.65 10.57 -1.73
CA ASP A 147 28.62 10.37 -0.66
C ASP A 147 27.99 10.58 0.71
N VAL A 148 27.11 11.58 0.84
CA VAL A 148 26.33 11.81 2.07
C VAL A 148 25.37 10.66 2.35
N LEU A 149 24.67 10.16 1.33
CA LEU A 149 23.74 9.04 1.46
C LEU A 149 24.45 7.77 1.95
N ILE A 150 25.60 7.45 1.36
CA ILE A 150 26.39 6.27 1.73
C ILE A 150 26.95 6.44 3.15
N ALA A 151 27.58 7.58 3.44
CA ALA A 151 28.17 7.83 4.76
C ALA A 151 27.12 7.82 5.88
N LEU A 152 25.93 8.37 5.63
CA LEU A 152 24.83 8.34 6.59
C LEU A 152 24.33 6.90 6.80
N GLY A 153 24.20 6.12 5.73
CA GLY A 153 23.87 4.70 5.80
C GLY A 153 24.88 3.92 6.64
N GLU A 154 26.18 4.13 6.43
CA GLU A 154 27.25 3.51 7.19
C GLU A 154 27.24 3.91 8.69
N ALA A 155 26.95 5.17 9.00
CA ALA A 155 26.85 5.64 10.38
C ALA A 155 25.65 5.04 11.13
N ILE A 156 24.51 4.89 10.43
CA ILE A 156 23.33 4.24 10.98
C ILE A 156 23.57 2.74 11.15
N GLU A 157 24.14 2.09 10.17
CA GLU A 157 24.50 0.68 10.23
C GLU A 157 25.52 0.40 11.35
N GLY A 158 26.53 1.26 11.50
CA GLY A 158 27.49 1.18 12.59
C GLY A 158 26.83 1.32 13.96
N SER A 159 25.83 2.17 14.08
CA SER A 159 25.03 2.31 15.32
C SER A 159 24.27 1.03 15.64
N TYR A 160 23.67 0.37 14.66
CA TYR A 160 22.98 -0.91 14.83
C TYR A 160 23.92 -2.00 15.38
N TYR A 161 25.10 -2.18 14.77
CA TYR A 161 26.03 -3.21 15.22
C TYR A 161 26.60 -2.88 16.61
N HIS A 162 26.81 -1.61 16.92
CA HIS A 162 27.22 -1.18 18.25
C HIS A 162 26.14 -1.47 19.31
N GLU A 163 24.88 -1.18 19.04
CA GLU A 163 23.75 -1.52 19.92
C GLU A 163 23.63 -3.02 20.16
N LYS A 164 23.72 -3.81 19.10
CA LYS A 164 23.62 -5.27 19.19
C LYS A 164 24.75 -5.91 20.01
N HIS A 165 25.93 -5.30 20.02
CA HIS A 165 27.08 -5.80 20.78
C HIS A 165 27.17 -5.28 22.21
N VAL A 166 26.65 -4.08 22.48
CA VAL A 166 26.75 -3.43 23.82
C VAL A 166 25.57 -3.79 24.73
N THR A 167 24.58 -4.50 24.24
CA THR A 167 23.39 -5.07 24.89
C THR A 167 23.02 -4.56 26.30
N ARG A 168 21.79 -4.08 26.48
CA ARG A 168 21.00 -3.93 27.72
C ARG A 168 20.93 -2.57 28.40
N VAL A 169 21.41 -1.51 27.83
CA VAL A 169 21.03 -0.17 28.31
C VAL A 169 20.04 0.40 27.30
N ALA A 170 18.77 0.49 27.69
CA ALA A 170 17.75 1.13 26.89
C ALA A 170 18.17 2.59 26.62
N LEU A 171 18.51 2.88 25.36
CA LEU A 171 18.66 4.25 24.91
C LEU A 171 17.27 4.91 24.82
N PRO A 172 17.15 6.21 25.13
CA PRO A 172 15.87 6.90 24.93
C PRO A 172 15.49 6.84 23.44
N PRO A 173 14.20 6.71 23.11
CA PRO A 173 13.74 6.59 21.75
C PRO A 173 14.27 7.77 20.93
N THR A 174 15.20 7.48 20.02
CA THR A 174 15.69 8.45 19.05
C THR A 174 14.56 8.71 18.06
N LYS A 175 14.01 9.95 18.07
CA LYS A 175 13.11 10.37 16.98
C LYS A 175 13.83 10.14 15.65
N SER A 176 13.40 9.13 14.92
CA SER A 176 13.95 8.82 13.60
C SER A 176 13.77 10.03 12.70
N ILE A 177 14.83 10.43 11.99
CA ILE A 177 14.80 11.53 10.99
C ILE A 177 14.04 11.11 9.76
N ILE A 178 13.92 9.81 9.55
CA ILE A 178 12.99 9.25 8.58
C ILE A 178 11.75 8.87 9.41
N PRO A 179 10.68 9.71 9.44
CA PRO A 179 9.49 9.49 10.26
C PRO A 179 8.81 8.14 9.99
N ILE A 180 9.12 7.56 8.85
CA ILE A 180 8.60 6.35 8.26
C ILE A 180 8.79 5.12 9.16
N TYR A 181 9.92 5.00 9.85
CA TYR A 181 10.25 3.78 10.59
C TYR A 181 9.89 3.82 12.07
N GLY A 182 9.56 4.99 12.62
CA GLY A 182 9.15 5.14 14.03
C GLY A 182 7.71 4.76 14.33
N HIS A 183 6.87 4.55 13.32
CA HIS A 183 5.43 4.25 13.49
C HIS A 183 5.07 2.78 13.27
N ALA A 184 6.00 1.98 12.78
CA ALA A 184 5.70 0.64 12.27
C ALA A 184 5.83 -0.50 13.31
N GLY A 185 5.91 -0.22 14.61
CA GLY A 185 6.03 -1.28 15.62
C GLY A 185 7.32 -2.10 15.51
N HIS A 186 8.32 -1.59 14.80
CA HIS A 186 9.65 -2.17 14.71
C HIS A 186 10.43 -1.94 16.00
N ASP A 187 11.25 -2.92 16.36
CA ASP A 187 12.30 -2.71 17.35
C ASP A 187 13.23 -1.59 16.85
N ASP A 188 13.70 -0.70 17.73
CA ASP A 188 14.56 0.44 17.35
C ASP A 188 15.76 0.02 16.49
N ALA A 189 16.30 -1.17 16.74
CA ALA A 189 17.38 -1.77 15.97
C ALA A 189 16.99 -2.11 14.52
N GLU A 190 15.79 -2.62 14.29
CA GLU A 190 15.28 -2.93 12.96
C GLU A 190 15.04 -1.67 12.13
N ALA A 191 14.49 -0.64 12.77
CA ALA A 191 14.30 0.66 12.15
C ALA A 191 15.63 1.25 11.63
N LEU A 192 16.74 1.03 12.32
CA LEU A 192 18.07 1.45 11.86
C LEU A 192 18.50 0.72 10.59
N ILE A 193 18.32 -0.60 10.53
CA ILE A 193 18.67 -1.40 9.33
C ILE A 193 17.82 -0.99 8.12
N LEU A 194 16.52 -0.83 8.31
CA LEU A 194 15.62 -0.38 7.25
C LEU A 194 15.97 1.02 6.74
N ALA A 195 16.36 1.93 7.66
CA ALA A 195 16.80 3.27 7.31
C ALA A 195 18.12 3.27 6.53
N ALA A 196 19.10 2.45 6.93
CA ALA A 196 20.37 2.32 6.23
C ALA A 196 20.16 1.76 4.82
N GLU A 197 19.37 0.69 4.68
CA GLU A 197 19.03 0.08 3.40
C GLU A 197 18.33 1.08 2.46
N HIS A 198 17.38 1.86 2.96
CA HIS A 198 16.71 2.91 2.20
C HIS A 198 17.71 3.95 1.64
N LEU A 199 18.68 4.38 2.43
CA LEU A 199 19.70 5.34 2.00
C LEU A 199 20.59 4.77 0.88
N TYR A 200 21.00 3.51 0.99
CA TYR A 200 21.75 2.85 -0.07
C TYR A 200 20.91 2.65 -1.34
N THR A 201 19.64 2.30 -1.19
CA THR A 201 18.70 2.23 -2.31
C THR A 201 18.55 3.60 -2.99
N LYS A 202 18.42 4.68 -2.20
CA LYS A 202 18.33 6.04 -2.74
C LYS A 202 19.60 6.44 -3.48
N ALA A 203 20.80 6.09 -2.97
CA ALA A 203 22.06 6.32 -3.68
C ALA A 203 22.08 5.60 -5.03
N LEU A 204 21.62 4.35 -5.10
CA LEU A 204 21.53 3.57 -6.35
C LEU A 204 20.46 4.09 -7.32
N ILE A 205 19.39 4.71 -6.82
CA ILE A 205 18.40 5.40 -7.66
C ILE A 205 19.02 6.63 -8.32
N VAL A 206 19.88 7.36 -7.59
CA VAL A 206 20.61 8.52 -8.13
C VAL A 206 21.65 8.09 -9.16
N ASP A 207 22.47 7.11 -8.83
CA ASP A 207 23.47 6.50 -9.73
C ASP A 207 23.58 4.99 -9.50
N PRO A 208 23.03 4.17 -10.41
CA PRO A 208 23.08 2.71 -10.32
C PRO A 208 24.48 2.10 -10.42
N SER A 209 25.50 2.89 -10.79
CA SER A 209 26.87 2.40 -10.97
C SER A 209 27.71 2.40 -9.69
N VAL A 210 27.16 2.93 -8.59
CA VAL A 210 27.89 3.08 -7.31
C VAL A 210 28.06 1.74 -6.61
N SER A 211 29.21 1.09 -6.85
CA SER A 211 29.51 -0.24 -6.31
C SER A 211 29.48 -0.29 -4.76
N LYS A 212 29.87 0.79 -4.10
CA LYS A 212 29.87 0.87 -2.63
C LYS A 212 28.45 0.77 -2.06
N ALA A 213 27.50 1.49 -2.64
CA ALA A 213 26.09 1.44 -2.22
C ALA A 213 25.49 0.05 -2.52
N CYS A 214 25.83 -0.54 -3.67
CA CYS A 214 25.39 -1.89 -4.03
C CYS A 214 25.89 -2.92 -3.01
N PHE A 215 27.18 -2.90 -2.67
CA PHE A 215 27.78 -3.80 -1.70
C PHE A 215 27.12 -3.72 -0.32
N HIS A 216 26.91 -2.50 0.21
CA HIS A 216 26.26 -2.33 1.52
C HIS A 216 24.82 -2.80 1.50
N ARG A 217 24.08 -2.46 0.45
CA ARG A 217 22.70 -2.89 0.29
C ARG A 217 22.56 -4.41 0.21
N GLU A 218 23.36 -5.07 -0.64
CA GLU A 218 23.34 -6.53 -0.78
C GLU A 218 23.63 -7.24 0.55
N ARG A 219 24.52 -6.69 1.36
CA ARG A 219 24.83 -7.22 2.69
C ARG A 219 23.67 -7.11 3.67
N LEU A 220 22.86 -6.04 3.59
CA LEU A 220 21.72 -5.84 4.46
C LEU A 220 20.46 -6.60 4.01
N MET A 221 20.38 -6.93 2.72
CA MET A 221 19.18 -7.53 2.13
C MET A 221 18.66 -8.77 2.88
N PRO A 222 19.49 -9.75 3.29
CA PRO A 222 18.98 -10.92 4.02
C PRO A 222 18.26 -10.55 5.35
N ILE A 223 18.75 -9.51 6.05
CA ILE A 223 18.14 -9.04 7.31
C ILE A 223 16.83 -8.32 6.99
N VAL A 224 16.83 -7.50 5.96
CA VAL A 224 15.63 -6.77 5.51
C VAL A 224 14.53 -7.73 5.06
N GLU A 225 14.89 -8.75 4.31
CA GLU A 225 13.95 -9.81 3.87
C GLU A 225 13.37 -10.59 5.05
N GLU A 226 14.18 -10.89 6.07
CA GLU A 226 13.71 -11.52 7.30
C GLU A 226 12.70 -10.64 8.04
N ILE A 227 12.97 -9.33 8.14
CA ILE A 227 12.05 -8.35 8.75
C ILE A 227 10.73 -8.31 7.97
N ASP A 228 10.78 -8.15 6.65
CA ASP A 228 9.60 -8.07 5.78
C ASP A 228 8.77 -9.36 5.87
N GLN A 229 9.42 -10.53 5.79
CA GLN A 229 8.72 -11.82 5.89
C GLN A 229 8.06 -12.02 7.26
N ARG A 230 8.69 -11.55 8.34
CA ARG A 230 8.12 -11.63 9.68
C ARG A 230 6.86 -10.76 9.81
N LEU A 231 6.85 -9.56 9.21
CA LEU A 231 5.67 -8.69 9.18
C LEU A 231 4.52 -9.38 8.44
N LEU A 232 4.76 -9.90 7.26
CA LEU A 232 3.75 -10.64 6.47
C LEU A 232 3.24 -11.88 7.22
N ASN A 233 4.13 -12.65 7.86
CA ASN A 233 3.74 -13.80 8.67
C ASN A 233 2.88 -13.40 9.90
N ALA A 234 3.13 -12.24 10.49
CA ALA A 234 2.32 -11.73 11.60
C ALA A 234 0.89 -11.39 11.14
N ILE A 235 0.73 -10.85 9.93
CA ILE A 235 -0.60 -10.63 9.34
C ILE A 235 -1.29 -11.96 9.06
N ASP A 236 -0.62 -12.89 8.41
CA ASP A 236 -1.18 -14.22 8.15
C ASP A 236 -1.64 -14.91 9.43
N PHE A 237 -0.89 -14.73 10.51
CA PHE A 237 -1.29 -15.24 11.82
C PHE A 237 -2.56 -14.56 12.32
N LYS A 238 -2.65 -13.22 12.28
CA LYS A 238 -3.86 -12.47 12.68
C LYS A 238 -5.07 -12.86 11.82
N VAL A 239 -4.89 -13.02 10.49
CA VAL A 239 -5.93 -13.46 9.57
C VAL A 239 -6.45 -14.84 9.97
N ARG A 240 -5.57 -15.79 10.26
CA ARG A 240 -5.96 -17.11 10.75
C ARG A 240 -6.77 -17.01 12.05
N GLN A 241 -6.36 -16.15 13.01
CA GLN A 241 -7.12 -15.93 14.23
C GLN A 241 -8.50 -15.33 13.95
N PHE A 242 -8.58 -14.38 13.01
CA PHE A 242 -9.84 -13.77 12.60
C PHE A 242 -10.84 -14.81 12.06
N TYR A 243 -10.40 -15.76 11.28
CA TYR A 243 -11.26 -16.83 10.74
C TYR A 243 -11.72 -17.86 11.78
N HIS A 244 -11.14 -17.87 12.97
CA HIS A 244 -11.66 -18.68 14.08
C HIS A 244 -12.81 -18.03 14.83
N ILE A 245 -13.10 -16.75 14.59
CA ILE A 245 -14.25 -16.05 15.20
C ILE A 245 -15.53 -16.54 14.52
N PRO A 246 -16.52 -17.05 15.27
CA PRO A 246 -17.76 -17.52 14.68
C PRO A 246 -18.51 -16.43 13.93
N GLU A 247 -19.06 -16.77 12.79
CA GLU A 247 -19.81 -15.85 11.92
C GLU A 247 -20.97 -15.16 12.62
N GLY A 248 -21.62 -15.85 13.54
CA GLY A 248 -22.72 -15.34 14.34
C GLY A 248 -22.31 -14.43 15.49
N ASP A 249 -21.00 -14.20 15.71
CA ASP A 249 -20.52 -13.39 16.83
C ASP A 249 -21.01 -11.93 16.74
N PRO A 250 -21.74 -11.42 17.76
CA PRO A 250 -22.27 -10.06 17.75
C PRO A 250 -21.16 -8.98 17.78
N GLY A 251 -20.00 -9.29 18.36
CA GLY A 251 -18.83 -8.41 18.40
C GLY A 251 -18.24 -8.26 17.00
N LEU A 252 -18.09 -9.36 16.26
CA LEU A 252 -17.62 -9.37 14.88
C LEU A 252 -18.52 -8.53 13.97
N ARG A 253 -19.85 -8.68 14.08
CA ARG A 253 -20.79 -7.87 13.30
C ARG A 253 -20.66 -6.37 13.59
N ARG A 254 -20.56 -6.01 14.88
CA ARG A 254 -20.33 -4.61 15.27
C ARG A 254 -19.00 -4.09 14.75
N ALA A 255 -17.93 -4.87 14.85
CA ALA A 255 -16.62 -4.50 14.35
C ALA A 255 -16.63 -4.24 12.84
N LYS A 256 -17.29 -5.09 12.03
CA LYS A 256 -17.45 -4.91 10.58
C LYS A 256 -18.19 -3.61 10.25
N VAL A 257 -19.27 -3.29 10.96
CA VAL A 257 -20.03 -2.04 10.77
C VAL A 257 -19.19 -0.81 11.15
N GLU A 258 -18.51 -0.85 12.29
CA GLU A 258 -17.61 0.23 12.70
C GLU A 258 -16.46 0.44 11.72
N HIS A 259 -15.88 -0.66 11.23
CA HIS A 259 -14.81 -0.61 10.22
C HIS A 259 -15.29 0.05 8.93
N TYR A 260 -16.51 -0.25 8.48
CA TYR A 260 -17.09 0.40 7.30
C TYR A 260 -17.21 1.91 7.47
N PHE A 261 -17.75 2.40 8.58
CA PHE A 261 -17.86 3.83 8.83
C PHE A 261 -16.49 4.51 8.91
N LYS A 262 -15.54 3.87 9.59
CA LYS A 262 -14.16 4.36 9.66
C LYS A 262 -13.50 4.41 8.27
N HIS A 263 -13.69 3.39 7.43
CA HIS A 263 -13.15 3.36 6.08
C HIS A 263 -13.66 4.56 5.26
N VAL A 264 -14.98 4.79 5.24
CA VAL A 264 -15.56 5.94 4.52
C VAL A 264 -15.03 7.26 5.09
N TYR A 265 -15.02 7.39 6.42
CA TYR A 265 -14.54 8.59 7.10
C TYR A 265 -13.08 8.89 6.77
N HIS A 266 -12.16 7.99 7.09
CA HIS A 266 -10.73 8.25 6.92
C HIS A 266 -10.34 8.46 5.46
N SER A 267 -10.93 7.69 4.54
CA SER A 267 -10.62 7.84 3.11
C SER A 267 -11.03 9.20 2.54
N ASN A 268 -12.14 9.80 3.00
CA ASN A 268 -12.53 11.14 2.60
C ASN A 268 -11.73 12.21 3.38
N ALA A 269 -11.49 12.00 4.68
CA ALA A 269 -10.75 12.96 5.51
C ALA A 269 -9.31 13.17 5.03
N ILE A 270 -8.63 12.13 4.53
CA ILE A 270 -7.29 12.23 3.92
C ILE A 270 -7.31 13.24 2.75
N GLU A 271 -8.38 13.30 1.98
CA GLU A 271 -8.54 14.23 0.85
C GLU A 271 -9.04 15.63 1.27
N GLY A 272 -9.22 15.86 2.56
CA GLY A 272 -9.56 17.16 3.11
C GLY A 272 -11.03 17.36 3.49
N ASN A 273 -11.85 16.30 3.42
CA ASN A 273 -13.22 16.33 3.93
C ASN A 273 -13.21 16.58 5.45
N THR A 274 -13.99 17.53 5.93
CA THR A 274 -13.98 17.98 7.33
C THR A 274 -15.11 17.39 8.18
N LEU A 275 -15.91 16.47 7.64
CA LEU A 275 -16.93 15.75 8.39
C LEU A 275 -16.28 14.91 9.50
N THR A 276 -16.90 14.86 10.66
CA THR A 276 -16.49 13.95 11.75
C THR A 276 -16.97 12.52 11.46
N LEU A 277 -16.40 11.53 12.14
CA LEU A 277 -16.85 10.14 12.05
C LEU A 277 -18.34 10.00 12.40
N ALA A 278 -18.82 10.73 13.42
CA ALA A 278 -20.23 10.72 13.82
C ALA A 278 -21.14 11.32 12.73
N GLN A 279 -20.73 12.41 12.09
CA GLN A 279 -21.46 13.01 10.97
C GLN A 279 -21.46 12.10 9.74
N THR A 280 -20.33 11.49 9.41
CA THR A 280 -20.20 10.49 8.34
C THR A 280 -21.16 9.32 8.57
N ARG A 281 -21.19 8.78 9.80
CA ARG A 281 -22.13 7.72 10.20
C ARG A 281 -23.59 8.17 10.02
N SER A 282 -23.94 9.35 10.51
CA SER A 282 -25.30 9.88 10.40
C SER A 282 -25.76 9.97 8.95
N ILE A 283 -24.92 10.49 8.05
CA ILE A 283 -25.23 10.57 6.62
C ILE A 283 -25.44 9.17 6.02
N LEU A 284 -24.60 8.20 6.37
CA LEU A 284 -24.69 6.83 5.84
C LEU A 284 -25.93 6.08 6.33
N GLU A 285 -26.30 6.26 7.60
CA GLU A 285 -27.44 5.59 8.23
C GLU A 285 -28.76 6.23 7.83
N THR A 286 -28.85 7.57 7.87
CA THR A 286 -30.10 8.29 7.70
C THR A 286 -30.37 8.80 6.29
N ARG A 287 -29.31 8.96 5.49
CA ARG A 287 -29.35 9.64 4.17
C ARG A 287 -29.75 11.11 4.26
N LEU A 288 -29.73 11.69 5.45
CA LEU A 288 -30.11 13.09 5.68
C LEU A 288 -28.83 13.96 5.74
N ALA A 289 -28.98 15.18 5.26
CA ALA A 289 -27.91 16.18 5.35
C ALA A 289 -27.66 16.58 6.80
N VAL A 290 -26.39 16.76 7.17
CA VAL A 290 -25.97 17.27 8.47
C VAL A 290 -25.71 18.78 8.37
N GLY A 291 -26.23 19.52 9.37
CA GLY A 291 -26.07 20.98 9.40
C GLY A 291 -24.60 21.43 9.57
N GLY A 292 -24.28 22.62 9.05
CA GLY A 292 -22.96 23.23 9.23
C GLY A 292 -21.84 22.67 8.37
N LYS A 293 -22.15 21.84 7.38
CA LYS A 293 -21.21 21.25 6.43
C LYS A 293 -21.65 21.44 4.99
N SER A 294 -20.69 21.51 4.07
CA SER A 294 -20.98 21.69 2.65
C SER A 294 -21.71 20.47 2.09
N LEU A 295 -22.58 20.70 1.10
CA LEU A 295 -23.22 19.60 0.37
C LEU A 295 -22.18 18.77 -0.40
N LEU A 296 -21.09 19.40 -0.85
CA LEU A 296 -20.00 18.72 -1.55
C LEU A 296 -19.38 17.63 -0.65
N GLU A 297 -19.00 17.98 0.58
CA GLU A 297 -18.44 17.03 1.53
C GLU A 297 -19.39 15.86 1.86
N GLN A 298 -20.68 16.17 1.96
CA GLN A 298 -21.71 15.14 2.20
C GLN A 298 -21.84 14.22 0.97
N ASN A 299 -21.80 14.78 -0.22
CA ASN A 299 -21.83 14.05 -1.49
C ASN A 299 -20.61 13.14 -1.69
N GLU A 300 -19.44 13.54 -1.22
CA GLU A 300 -18.23 12.68 -1.22
C GLU A 300 -18.44 11.41 -0.38
N VAL A 301 -19.09 11.53 0.78
CA VAL A 301 -19.46 10.37 1.63
C VAL A 301 -20.42 9.44 0.91
N LEU A 302 -21.44 9.99 0.24
CA LEU A 302 -22.41 9.19 -0.52
C LEU A 302 -21.78 8.53 -1.74
N GLY A 303 -20.87 9.21 -2.43
CA GLY A 303 -20.12 8.64 -3.55
C GLY A 303 -19.21 7.49 -3.12
N MET A 304 -18.51 7.64 -1.99
CA MET A 304 -17.68 6.55 -1.41
C MET A 304 -18.54 5.35 -1.04
N ASP A 305 -19.72 5.55 -0.44
CA ASP A 305 -20.69 4.50 -0.13
C ASP A 305 -21.14 3.74 -1.39
N LEU A 306 -21.45 4.46 -2.48
CA LEU A 306 -21.81 3.82 -3.75
C LEU A 306 -20.67 3.00 -4.36
N ALA A 307 -19.45 3.50 -4.29
CA ALA A 307 -18.29 2.78 -4.78
C ALA A 307 -18.01 1.51 -3.98
N LEU A 308 -18.09 1.58 -2.64
CA LEU A 308 -17.97 0.40 -1.76
C LEU A 308 -19.08 -0.62 -1.99
N LYS A 309 -20.31 -0.19 -2.21
CA LYS A 309 -21.42 -1.08 -2.58
C LYS A 309 -21.18 -1.78 -3.91
N TYR A 310 -20.58 -1.09 -4.89
CA TYR A 310 -20.23 -1.72 -6.15
C TYR A 310 -19.13 -2.79 -5.97
N ILE A 311 -18.10 -2.52 -5.16
CA ILE A 311 -17.12 -3.53 -4.80
C ILE A 311 -17.84 -4.75 -4.21
N ASN A 312 -18.64 -4.54 -3.17
CA ASN A 312 -19.29 -5.61 -2.43
C ASN A 312 -20.28 -6.41 -3.29
N ASN A 313 -21.11 -5.72 -4.07
CA ASN A 313 -22.23 -6.37 -4.75
C ASN A 313 -21.86 -6.93 -6.13
N THR A 314 -20.81 -6.40 -6.76
CA THR A 314 -20.49 -6.75 -8.14
C THR A 314 -19.08 -7.35 -8.25
N LEU A 315 -18.07 -6.69 -7.70
CA LEU A 315 -16.68 -7.09 -7.92
C LEU A 315 -16.23 -8.26 -7.04
N LEU A 316 -16.91 -8.50 -5.92
CA LEU A 316 -16.63 -9.63 -5.03
C LEU A 316 -17.52 -10.84 -5.28
N HIS A 317 -18.71 -10.66 -5.88
CA HIS A 317 -19.74 -11.71 -6.00
C HIS A 317 -19.85 -12.36 -7.40
N GLY A 318 -19.17 -11.85 -8.43
CA GLY A 318 -19.11 -12.51 -9.72
C GLY A 318 -18.23 -13.76 -9.70
N GLU A 319 -18.31 -14.59 -10.74
CA GLU A 319 -17.17 -15.46 -11.07
C GLU A 319 -15.94 -14.54 -11.03
N MET A 320 -14.87 -14.96 -10.31
CA MET A 320 -13.70 -14.10 -10.10
C MET A 320 -13.07 -13.76 -11.45
N SER A 321 -13.73 -12.87 -12.16
CA SER A 321 -13.30 -12.34 -13.43
C SER A 321 -12.11 -11.42 -13.24
N ALA A 322 -11.31 -11.30 -14.28
CA ALA A 322 -10.23 -10.34 -14.36
C ALA A 322 -10.70 -8.93 -13.95
N ILE A 323 -9.85 -8.18 -13.26
CA ILE A 323 -10.09 -6.76 -13.02
C ILE A 323 -9.90 -6.04 -14.36
N THR A 324 -10.92 -5.35 -14.84
CA THR A 324 -10.86 -4.62 -16.11
C THR A 324 -10.69 -3.11 -15.91
N LEU A 325 -10.28 -2.41 -16.95
CA LEU A 325 -10.27 -0.95 -16.95
C LEU A 325 -11.66 -0.38 -16.65
N ASP A 326 -12.70 -0.98 -17.24
CA ASP A 326 -14.09 -0.56 -17.00
C ASP A 326 -14.51 -0.70 -15.54
N ASN A 327 -14.01 -1.72 -14.82
CA ASN A 327 -14.26 -1.85 -13.39
C ASN A 327 -13.66 -0.66 -12.62
N ILE A 328 -12.46 -0.23 -12.96
CA ILE A 328 -11.78 0.92 -12.32
C ILE A 328 -12.51 2.22 -12.66
N LEU A 329 -12.89 2.40 -13.93
CA LEU A 329 -13.67 3.57 -14.36
C LEU A 329 -15.05 3.62 -13.70
N GLU A 330 -15.71 2.47 -13.51
CA GLU A 330 -17.00 2.40 -12.81
C GLU A 330 -16.87 2.68 -11.32
N LEU A 331 -15.80 2.23 -10.65
CA LEU A 331 -15.49 2.62 -9.27
C LEU A 331 -15.37 4.13 -9.15
N HIS A 332 -14.58 4.74 -10.01
CA HIS A 332 -14.41 6.20 -10.05
C HIS A 332 -15.70 6.94 -10.40
N ARG A 333 -16.52 6.40 -11.32
CA ARG A 333 -17.82 6.99 -11.67
C ARG A 333 -18.74 7.05 -10.48
N ARG A 334 -18.82 5.98 -9.69
CA ARG A 334 -19.65 5.93 -8.48
C ARG A 334 -19.13 6.85 -7.40
N LEU A 335 -17.82 6.91 -7.23
CA LEU A 335 -17.15 7.78 -6.28
C LEU A 335 -17.50 9.26 -6.50
N LEU A 336 -17.49 9.71 -7.76
CA LEU A 336 -17.76 11.12 -8.12
C LEU A 336 -19.21 11.39 -8.56
N SER A 337 -20.10 10.41 -8.48
CA SER A 337 -21.48 10.51 -9.02
C SER A 337 -22.29 11.69 -8.49
N PHE A 338 -22.01 12.15 -7.28
CA PHE A 338 -22.68 13.31 -6.66
C PHE A 338 -21.80 14.55 -6.58
N VAL A 339 -20.53 14.45 -6.96
CA VAL A 339 -19.52 15.50 -6.84
C VAL A 339 -19.28 16.16 -8.20
N ASP A 340 -18.90 15.37 -9.20
CA ASP A 340 -18.66 15.84 -10.56
C ASP A 340 -19.04 14.77 -11.61
N LEU A 341 -20.25 14.84 -12.09
CA LEU A 341 -20.77 13.93 -13.11
C LEU A 341 -20.07 14.03 -14.46
N ARG A 342 -19.41 15.15 -14.74
CA ARG A 342 -18.76 15.36 -16.04
C ARG A 342 -17.44 14.58 -16.13
N GLU A 343 -16.71 14.55 -15.02
CA GLU A 343 -15.41 13.88 -14.95
C GLU A 343 -15.51 12.46 -14.34
N ALA A 344 -16.65 12.09 -13.79
CA ALA A 344 -16.90 10.78 -13.20
C ALA A 344 -16.68 9.64 -14.19
N GLY A 345 -15.72 8.74 -13.90
CA GLY A 345 -15.37 7.59 -14.74
C GLY A 345 -14.65 7.94 -16.03
N ARG A 346 -14.02 9.09 -16.12
CA ARG A 346 -13.29 9.52 -17.32
C ARG A 346 -11.82 9.76 -17.02
N LEU A 347 -10.95 9.26 -17.90
CA LEU A 347 -9.52 9.56 -17.85
C LEU A 347 -9.27 11.02 -18.21
N ARG A 348 -8.33 11.66 -17.51
CA ARG A 348 -7.93 13.06 -17.76
C ARG A 348 -7.36 13.25 -19.18
N ARG A 349 -7.58 14.41 -19.73
CA ARG A 349 -7.14 14.81 -21.05
C ARG A 349 -6.13 15.96 -21.04
N SER A 350 -5.87 16.53 -19.86
CA SER A 350 -4.86 17.58 -19.68
C SER A 350 -3.86 17.19 -18.60
N GLN A 351 -2.72 17.88 -18.59
CA GLN A 351 -1.68 17.67 -17.58
C GLN A 351 -2.19 18.16 -16.21
N VAL A 352 -1.90 17.37 -15.18
CA VAL A 352 -2.10 17.71 -13.78
C VAL A 352 -0.77 17.75 -13.06
N PHE A 353 -0.70 18.48 -11.96
CA PHE A 353 0.51 18.63 -11.14
C PHE A 353 0.13 18.37 -9.68
N ILE A 354 0.92 17.57 -8.98
CA ILE A 354 0.64 17.14 -7.63
C ILE A 354 1.87 17.39 -6.79
N ALA A 355 1.90 18.46 -6.04
CA ALA A 355 3.05 18.88 -5.26
C ALA A 355 4.35 18.76 -6.10
N ASP A 356 5.29 17.90 -5.68
CA ASP A 356 6.57 17.65 -6.37
C ASP A 356 6.49 16.54 -7.44
N HIS A 357 5.35 15.85 -7.56
CA HIS A 357 5.15 14.78 -8.54
C HIS A 357 4.50 15.33 -9.79
N GLN A 358 5.12 15.06 -10.93
CA GLN A 358 4.54 15.31 -12.26
C GLN A 358 4.06 13.98 -12.84
N PRO A 359 2.74 13.72 -12.83
CA PRO A 359 2.20 12.50 -13.43
C PRO A 359 2.52 12.41 -14.92
N PRO A 360 2.46 11.21 -15.53
CA PRO A 360 2.67 10.99 -16.95
C PRO A 360 1.82 11.90 -17.83
N ALA A 361 2.27 12.12 -19.08
CA ALA A 361 1.54 12.92 -20.05
C ALA A 361 0.12 12.36 -20.29
N PRO A 362 -0.88 13.19 -20.55
CA PRO A 362 -2.26 12.74 -20.77
C PRO A 362 -2.40 11.69 -21.89
N SER A 363 -1.58 11.80 -22.94
CA SER A 363 -1.55 10.86 -24.06
C SER A 363 -1.13 9.43 -23.67
N SER A 364 -0.38 9.28 -22.57
CA SER A 364 0.10 7.97 -22.08
C SER A 364 -0.82 7.36 -21.03
N VAL A 365 -1.81 8.09 -20.51
CA VAL A 365 -2.63 7.63 -19.38
C VAL A 365 -3.41 6.37 -19.72
N HIS A 366 -4.02 6.30 -20.91
CA HIS A 366 -4.80 5.13 -21.32
C HIS A 366 -3.92 3.88 -21.42
N ASP A 367 -2.74 4.00 -22.02
CA ASP A 367 -1.82 2.88 -22.19
C ASP A 367 -1.28 2.39 -20.84
N LEU A 368 -0.89 3.31 -19.96
CA LEU A 368 -0.43 2.98 -18.60
C LEU A 368 -1.53 2.32 -17.75
N MET A 369 -2.78 2.74 -17.89
CA MET A 369 -3.92 2.07 -17.24
C MET A 369 -4.18 0.68 -17.83
N SER A 370 -4.00 0.50 -19.12
CA SER A 370 -4.10 -0.81 -19.78
C SER A 370 -2.96 -1.74 -19.34
N GLU A 371 -1.74 -1.22 -19.21
CA GLU A 371 -0.59 -1.96 -18.64
C GLU A 371 -0.84 -2.36 -17.18
N LEU A 372 -1.37 -1.46 -16.35
CA LEU A 372 -1.75 -1.76 -14.97
C LEU A 372 -2.76 -2.91 -14.90
N VAL A 373 -3.79 -2.87 -15.74
CA VAL A 373 -4.82 -3.91 -15.80
C VAL A 373 -4.25 -5.23 -16.30
N SER A 374 -3.40 -5.20 -17.33
CA SER A 374 -2.73 -6.40 -17.85
C SER A 374 -1.84 -7.03 -16.77
N TRP A 375 -1.08 -6.22 -16.04
CA TRP A 375 -0.25 -6.70 -14.94
C TRP A 375 -1.08 -7.31 -13.81
N LEU A 376 -2.21 -6.70 -13.42
CA LEU A 376 -3.13 -7.23 -12.40
C LEU A 376 -3.77 -8.57 -12.78
N ASN A 377 -3.71 -8.97 -14.03
CA ASN A 377 -4.27 -10.22 -14.53
C ASN A 377 -3.20 -11.17 -15.10
N SER A 378 -1.92 -10.84 -14.92
CA SER A 378 -0.80 -11.66 -15.38
C SER A 378 -0.41 -12.73 -14.36
N ASP A 379 0.36 -13.70 -14.82
CA ASP A 379 0.93 -14.75 -13.95
C ASP A 379 1.98 -14.16 -12.97
N GLU A 380 2.49 -12.97 -13.24
CA GLU A 380 3.49 -12.31 -12.39
C GLU A 380 3.03 -12.04 -10.97
N ILE A 381 1.72 -11.87 -10.77
CA ILE A 381 1.15 -11.57 -9.44
C ILE A 381 0.78 -12.81 -8.62
N ILE A 382 0.84 -14.02 -9.21
CA ILE A 382 0.33 -15.25 -8.59
C ILE A 382 1.04 -15.54 -7.27
N ASP A 383 2.34 -15.31 -7.25
CA ASP A 383 3.19 -15.60 -6.08
C ASP A 383 3.37 -14.39 -5.15
N MET A 384 2.78 -13.24 -5.47
CA MET A 384 2.87 -12.05 -4.61
C MET A 384 1.98 -12.19 -3.38
N HIS A 385 2.51 -11.76 -2.23
CA HIS A 385 1.67 -11.64 -1.04
C HIS A 385 0.56 -10.59 -1.29
N PRO A 386 -0.71 -10.84 -0.86
CA PRO A 386 -1.82 -9.91 -1.11
C PRO A 386 -1.58 -8.48 -0.65
N ILE A 387 -0.86 -8.26 0.45
CA ILE A 387 -0.49 -6.93 0.93
C ILE A 387 0.43 -6.23 -0.06
N GLU A 388 1.45 -6.92 -0.57
CA GLU A 388 2.38 -6.37 -1.55
C GLU A 388 1.65 -6.00 -2.84
N LEU A 389 0.83 -6.93 -3.35
CA LEU A 389 0.02 -6.69 -4.56
C LEU A 389 -0.92 -5.48 -4.38
N ALA A 390 -1.59 -5.38 -3.24
CA ALA A 390 -2.50 -4.30 -2.93
C ALA A 390 -1.77 -2.95 -2.83
N ALA A 391 -0.63 -2.90 -2.13
CA ALA A 391 0.19 -1.70 -1.99
C ALA A 391 0.78 -1.25 -3.34
N LEU A 392 1.32 -2.17 -4.14
CA LEU A 392 1.84 -1.88 -5.48
C LEU A 392 0.76 -1.35 -6.42
N THR A 393 -0.43 -1.95 -6.38
CA THR A 393 -1.57 -1.49 -7.19
C THR A 393 -2.00 -0.09 -6.82
N HIS A 394 -2.08 0.18 -5.51
CA HIS A 394 -2.38 1.51 -5.00
C HIS A 394 -1.37 2.54 -5.51
N TRP A 395 -0.07 2.27 -5.30
CA TRP A 395 0.99 3.16 -5.74
C TRP A 395 0.99 3.39 -7.25
N LYS A 396 0.89 2.32 -8.07
CA LYS A 396 0.85 2.45 -9.53
C LYS A 396 -0.30 3.34 -10.01
N LEU A 397 -1.50 3.21 -9.44
CA LEU A 397 -2.64 4.05 -9.81
C LEU A 397 -2.42 5.52 -9.40
N VAL A 398 -1.91 5.76 -8.19
CA VAL A 398 -1.59 7.13 -7.74
C VAL A 398 -0.46 7.73 -8.58
N PHE A 399 0.54 6.96 -8.98
CA PHE A 399 1.63 7.40 -9.85
C PHE A 399 1.14 7.82 -11.24
N ILE A 400 0.27 7.00 -11.86
CA ILE A 400 -0.34 7.30 -13.17
C ILE A 400 -1.25 8.53 -13.05
N HIS A 401 -1.95 8.66 -11.93
CA HIS A 401 -2.91 9.74 -11.65
C HIS A 401 -3.91 9.95 -12.78
N PRO A 402 -4.72 8.93 -13.09
CA PRO A 402 -5.47 8.88 -14.34
C PRO A 402 -6.66 9.85 -14.39
N PHE A 403 -7.08 10.44 -13.27
CA PHE A 403 -8.25 11.28 -13.16
C PHE A 403 -7.90 12.73 -12.77
N TYR A 404 -8.85 13.66 -12.92
CA TYR A 404 -8.68 15.03 -12.42
C TYR A 404 -8.84 15.11 -10.91
N ASP A 405 -9.73 14.33 -10.32
CA ASP A 405 -9.95 14.18 -8.88
C ASP A 405 -10.28 12.73 -8.52
N GLY A 406 -10.29 12.37 -7.23
CA GLY A 406 -10.65 11.03 -6.75
C GLY A 406 -9.58 9.96 -6.92
N ASN A 407 -8.36 10.28 -7.37
CA ASN A 407 -7.30 9.30 -7.58
C ASN A 407 -6.91 8.56 -6.32
N GLY A 408 -6.66 9.25 -5.21
CA GLY A 408 -6.30 8.64 -3.93
C GLY A 408 -7.43 7.75 -3.39
N ARG A 409 -8.67 8.23 -3.44
CA ARG A 409 -9.86 7.46 -3.01
C ARG A 409 -10.04 6.20 -3.87
N THR A 410 -9.90 6.31 -5.21
CA THR A 410 -9.99 5.16 -6.12
C THR A 410 -8.86 4.17 -5.89
N ALA A 411 -7.64 4.64 -5.65
CA ALA A 411 -6.49 3.78 -5.36
C ALA A 411 -6.70 2.99 -4.05
N ARG A 412 -7.21 3.61 -2.99
CA ARG A 412 -7.55 2.93 -1.73
C ARG A 412 -8.70 1.93 -1.91
N LEU A 413 -9.70 2.24 -2.72
CA LEU A 413 -10.77 1.31 -3.07
C LEU A 413 -10.25 0.09 -3.84
N LEU A 414 -9.39 0.29 -4.83
CA LEU A 414 -8.81 -0.79 -5.62
C LEU A 414 -7.85 -1.66 -4.78
N MET A 415 -7.03 -1.04 -3.94
CA MET A 415 -6.21 -1.73 -2.94
C MET A 415 -7.06 -2.67 -2.07
N ASN A 416 -8.14 -2.15 -1.52
CA ASN A 416 -9.03 -2.92 -0.66
C ASN A 416 -9.82 -3.99 -1.41
N LEU A 417 -10.16 -3.78 -2.69
CA LEU A 417 -10.71 -4.83 -3.54
C LEU A 417 -9.74 -6.02 -3.65
N ILE A 418 -8.45 -5.77 -3.83
CA ILE A 418 -7.43 -6.83 -3.92
C ILE A 418 -7.32 -7.57 -2.59
N LEU A 419 -7.23 -6.86 -1.47
CA LEU A 419 -7.20 -7.48 -0.14
C LEU A 419 -8.41 -8.37 0.09
N MET A 420 -9.62 -7.85 -0.15
CA MET A 420 -10.86 -8.59 0.05
C MET A 420 -10.99 -9.80 -0.88
N ARG A 421 -10.53 -9.69 -2.14
CA ARG A 421 -10.49 -10.83 -3.07
C ARG A 421 -9.54 -11.93 -2.60
N SER A 422 -8.51 -11.56 -1.86
CA SER A 422 -7.55 -12.50 -1.26
C SER A 422 -8.00 -13.00 0.11
N GLY A 423 -9.19 -12.63 0.57
CA GLY A 423 -9.73 -13.05 1.85
C GLY A 423 -9.26 -12.22 3.05
N LEU A 424 -8.54 -11.12 2.83
CA LEU A 424 -8.13 -10.22 3.90
C LEU A 424 -9.21 -9.15 4.15
N PRO A 425 -9.45 -8.71 5.41
CA PRO A 425 -10.21 -7.51 5.67
C PRO A 425 -9.59 -6.28 4.99
N PRO A 426 -10.40 -5.26 4.64
CA PRO A 426 -9.87 -4.03 4.05
C PRO A 426 -8.98 -3.26 5.03
N ALA A 427 -7.88 -2.68 4.54
CA ALA A 427 -7.01 -1.81 5.30
C ALA A 427 -7.57 -0.38 5.40
N ILE A 428 -7.33 0.29 6.52
CA ILE A 428 -7.69 1.70 6.71
C ILE A 428 -6.44 2.54 6.96
N ILE A 429 -6.11 3.38 5.99
CA ILE A 429 -5.13 4.45 6.20
C ILE A 429 -5.84 5.55 7.01
N LYS A 430 -5.34 5.84 8.20
CA LYS A 430 -5.96 6.82 9.10
C LYS A 430 -5.58 8.25 8.70
N ILE A 431 -6.46 9.20 9.00
CA ILE A 431 -6.19 10.64 8.76
C ILE A 431 -4.97 11.12 9.56
N GLU A 432 -4.72 10.54 10.73
CA GLU A 432 -3.58 10.84 11.59
C GLU A 432 -2.26 10.52 10.89
N ASP A 433 -2.25 9.50 10.03
CA ASP A 433 -1.08 9.04 9.28
C ASP A 433 -0.92 9.74 7.92
N ARG A 434 -1.76 10.75 7.62
CA ARG A 434 -1.80 11.43 6.31
C ARG A 434 -0.44 11.95 5.86
N VAL A 435 0.32 12.55 6.76
CA VAL A 435 1.65 13.12 6.44
C VAL A 435 2.60 12.00 6.03
N VAL A 436 2.68 10.96 6.85
CA VAL A 436 3.52 9.77 6.59
C VAL A 436 3.11 9.09 5.29
N TYR A 437 1.82 8.92 5.06
CA TYR A 437 1.28 8.34 3.83
C TYR A 437 1.75 9.08 2.57
N TYR A 438 1.71 10.41 2.56
CA TYR A 438 2.17 11.19 1.39
C TYR A 438 3.70 11.17 1.23
N GLU A 439 4.46 11.19 2.33
CA GLU A 439 5.92 11.04 2.29
C GLU A 439 6.34 9.69 1.72
N LEU A 440 5.62 8.62 2.09
CA LEU A 440 5.86 7.28 1.58
C LEU A 440 5.52 7.13 0.11
N LEU A 441 4.44 7.75 -0.35
CA LEU A 441 4.10 7.80 -1.77
C LEU A 441 5.16 8.59 -2.56
N LYS A 442 5.69 9.68 -1.99
CA LYS A 442 6.81 10.41 -2.59
C LYS A 442 8.05 9.53 -2.70
N THR A 443 8.40 8.82 -1.64
CA THR A 443 9.52 7.85 -1.62
C THR A 443 9.33 6.76 -2.67
N ALA A 444 8.11 6.23 -2.80
CA ALA A 444 7.78 5.24 -3.81
C ALA A 444 7.89 5.81 -5.24
N ASN A 445 7.43 7.05 -5.47
CA ASN A 445 7.60 7.75 -6.75
C ASN A 445 9.07 8.02 -7.08
N ASP A 446 9.90 8.19 -6.07
CA ASP A 446 11.35 8.33 -6.20
C ASP A 446 12.06 7.00 -6.52
N GLY A 447 11.36 5.85 -6.40
CA GLY A 447 11.83 4.54 -6.81
C GLY A 447 11.99 3.50 -5.69
N ASP A 448 11.69 3.83 -4.43
CA ASP A 448 11.67 2.86 -3.34
C ASP A 448 10.24 2.69 -2.77
N VAL A 449 9.55 1.66 -3.25
CA VAL A 449 8.16 1.37 -2.86
C VAL A 449 8.06 0.56 -1.56
N ARG A 450 9.13 -0.08 -1.10
CA ARG A 450 9.11 -0.98 0.08
C ARG A 450 8.64 -0.31 1.37
N PRO A 451 9.07 0.92 1.70
CA PRO A 451 8.52 1.62 2.86
C PRO A 451 7.00 1.80 2.81
N PHE A 452 6.45 1.99 1.61
CA PHE A 452 4.99 2.08 1.42
C PHE A 452 4.30 0.73 1.61
N ILE A 453 4.88 -0.38 1.13
CA ILE A 453 4.37 -1.74 1.37
C ILE A 453 4.32 -2.02 2.87
N ARG A 454 5.40 -1.75 3.62
CA ARG A 454 5.44 -1.90 5.09
C ARG A 454 4.40 -1.05 5.81
N PHE A 455 4.16 0.15 5.32
CA PHE A 455 3.12 1.03 5.87
C PHE A 455 1.71 0.45 5.71
N ILE A 456 1.40 -0.13 4.56
CA ILE A 456 0.12 -0.81 4.34
C ILE A 456 0.00 -2.04 5.24
N ASP A 457 1.08 -2.78 5.43
CA ASP A 457 1.18 -3.91 6.35
C ASP A 457 0.76 -3.52 7.78
N VAL A 458 1.26 -2.40 8.30
CA VAL A 458 0.95 -1.91 9.66
C VAL A 458 -0.41 -1.22 9.76
N SER A 459 -0.95 -0.71 8.65
CA SER A 459 -2.29 -0.09 8.58
C SER A 459 -3.43 -1.12 8.72
N TRP A 460 -3.06 -2.38 8.93
CA TRP A 460 -3.92 -3.57 9.03
C TRP A 460 -3.94 -4.18 10.46
#